data_cdfe1a6d3ef09aa78d1da226b623c89e
#
_entry.id   cdfe1a6d3ef09aa78d1da226b623c89e
#
_cell.length_a   1.000
_cell.length_b   1.000
_cell.length_c   1.000
_cell.angle_alpha   90.00
_cell.angle_beta   90.00
_cell.angle_gamma   90.00
#
_symmetry.space_group_name_H-M   'P 1'
#
loop_
_entity.id
_entity.type
_entity.pdbx_description
1 polymer ?
#
loop_
_entity_poly.entity_id
_entity_poly.type
_entity_poly.pdbx_seq_one_letter_code
_entity_poly.pdbx_strand_id
1 'polypeptide(L)'
;MTTNQFNEIEVPVSQLKLGMHVVRLDRPWLDTDFKLQGFVIKDPSQIKRLSNQCDFVVIRARAVKHAKTHERRVKKQGLFARLLKKNKRPTRVKSVRIYNHISNEPPKPEKRIIYSDQVGTGKELPVAKITYDDAKKSVNTLMENIRLGRSANVQDSSTAVDHIVDSVIRNQDALRWLTKIKHQDAYTAEHSLNVCILSATFARFLGHDESEIRRIAISGLLHDVGKSRVPVEILNKNGRLTIDELNIMKEHTTFGKDLLLSIGHSDRIAVDVAHTHHERLDGNGYPRGLTASQI
;
A
#
# COMPACT_ATOMS: atom_id res chain seq x y z
N MET A 1 -9.62 29.68 -4.88
CA MET A 1 -10.03 28.29 -4.63
C MET A 1 -9.54 27.91 -3.23
N THR A 2 -10.44 27.79 -2.26
CA THR A 2 -10.12 27.52 -0.86
C THR A 2 -9.80 26.05 -0.68
N THR A 3 -8.55 25.71 -0.44
CA THR A 3 -8.12 24.38 -0.02
C THR A 3 -8.75 24.04 1.33
N ASN A 4 -9.72 23.13 1.36
CA ASN A 4 -10.26 22.55 2.57
C ASN A 4 -9.17 21.64 3.20
N GLN A 5 -8.40 22.17 4.13
CA GLN A 5 -7.51 21.36 4.95
C GLN A 5 -8.36 20.64 6.02
N PHE A 6 -8.39 19.32 5.94
CA PHE A 6 -8.92 18.46 7.01
C PHE A 6 -7.75 17.99 7.87
N ASN A 7 -7.91 18.08 9.19
CA ASN A 7 -6.97 17.51 10.15
C ASN A 7 -7.51 16.17 10.64
N GLU A 8 -6.65 15.17 10.76
CA GLU A 8 -6.96 13.92 11.42
C GLU A 8 -6.59 14.03 12.90
N ILE A 9 -7.53 13.70 13.78
CA ILE A 9 -7.40 13.87 15.24
C ILE A 9 -7.76 12.55 15.89
N GLU A 10 -6.92 12.09 16.81
CA GLU A 10 -7.23 10.95 17.68
C GLU A 10 -8.24 11.38 18.74
N VAL A 11 -9.31 10.60 18.88
CA VAL A 11 -10.40 10.87 19.83
C VAL A 11 -10.70 9.58 20.59
N PRO A 12 -10.65 9.61 21.94
CA PRO A 12 -11.10 8.49 22.76
C PRO A 12 -12.56 8.15 22.45
N VAL A 13 -12.91 6.86 22.44
CA VAL A 13 -14.29 6.42 22.09
C VAL A 13 -15.35 7.04 23.01
N SER A 14 -15.00 7.37 24.25
CA SER A 14 -15.88 8.04 25.21
C SER A 14 -16.27 9.47 24.81
N GLN A 15 -15.54 10.09 23.88
CA GLN A 15 -15.78 11.46 23.40
C GLN A 15 -16.44 11.51 22.01
N LEU A 16 -16.78 10.36 21.44
CA LEU A 16 -17.41 10.29 20.14
C LEU A 16 -18.82 10.87 20.14
N LYS A 17 -19.17 11.53 19.05
CA LYS A 17 -20.49 12.16 18.84
C LYS A 17 -21.02 11.81 17.46
N LEU A 18 -22.32 11.87 17.30
CA LEU A 18 -22.98 11.76 16.00
C LEU A 18 -22.44 12.83 15.05
N GLY A 19 -22.28 12.48 13.78
CA GLY A 19 -21.73 13.36 12.75
C GLY A 19 -20.20 13.33 12.63
N MET A 20 -19.46 12.73 13.56
CA MET A 20 -18.01 12.57 13.43
C MET A 20 -17.67 11.56 12.34
N HIS A 21 -16.68 11.89 11.50
CA HIS A 21 -16.22 11.02 10.45
C HIS A 21 -15.00 10.23 10.93
N VAL A 22 -15.21 8.98 11.26
CA VAL A 22 -14.14 8.03 11.64
C VAL A 22 -13.40 7.61 10.38
N VAL A 23 -12.07 7.76 10.36
CA VAL A 23 -11.20 7.41 9.24
C VAL A 23 -10.24 6.27 9.55
N ARG A 24 -9.87 6.09 10.82
CA ARG A 24 -9.05 4.96 11.29
C ARG A 24 -9.48 4.53 12.70
N LEU A 25 -9.19 3.29 13.03
CA LEU A 25 -9.34 2.71 14.36
C LEU A 25 -7.95 2.51 15.00
N ASP A 26 -7.90 2.24 16.29
CA ASP A 26 -6.70 1.85 17.04
C ASP A 26 -6.22 0.42 16.68
N ARG A 27 -6.97 -0.27 15.85
CA ARG A 27 -6.72 -1.63 15.36
C ARG A 27 -7.08 -1.75 13.88
N PRO A 28 -6.67 -2.83 13.20
CA PRO A 28 -7.12 -3.10 11.84
C PRO A 28 -8.64 -3.18 11.75
N TRP A 29 -9.23 -2.61 10.69
CA TRP A 29 -10.67 -2.68 10.44
C TRP A 29 -11.18 -4.12 10.34
N LEU A 30 -10.30 -5.05 9.93
CA LEU A 30 -10.57 -6.47 9.79
C LEU A 30 -10.84 -7.17 11.13
N ASP A 31 -10.30 -6.62 12.22
CA ASP A 31 -10.46 -7.14 13.58
C ASP A 31 -11.71 -6.59 14.24
N THR A 32 -12.60 -5.98 13.46
CA THR A 32 -13.84 -5.36 13.95
C THR A 32 -15.06 -5.79 13.14
N ASP A 33 -16.25 -5.60 13.71
CA ASP A 33 -17.53 -5.89 13.05
C ASP A 33 -17.93 -4.85 11.99
N PHE A 34 -17.09 -3.84 11.75
CA PHE A 34 -17.40 -2.81 10.76
C PHE A 34 -17.08 -3.29 9.35
N LYS A 35 -18.11 -3.29 8.48
CA LYS A 35 -17.99 -3.76 7.09
C LYS A 35 -17.29 -2.78 6.15
N LEU A 36 -17.21 -1.51 6.52
CA LEU A 36 -16.65 -0.42 5.71
C LEU A 36 -15.53 0.27 6.46
N GLN A 37 -14.45 0.59 5.74
CA GLN A 37 -13.37 1.41 6.25
C GLN A 37 -13.75 2.88 6.09
N GLY A 38 -13.83 3.58 7.24
CA GLY A 38 -14.24 4.99 7.26
C GLY A 38 -15.75 5.19 7.10
N PHE A 39 -16.36 5.84 8.08
CA PHE A 39 -17.77 6.17 8.04
C PHE A 39 -18.10 7.37 8.94
N VAL A 40 -19.21 8.02 8.64
CA VAL A 40 -19.78 9.05 9.53
C VAL A 40 -20.67 8.36 10.55
N ILE A 41 -20.48 8.66 11.82
CA ILE A 41 -21.33 8.14 12.90
C ILE A 41 -22.74 8.76 12.77
N LYS A 42 -23.70 7.91 12.42
CA LYS A 42 -25.11 8.32 12.22
C LYS A 42 -26.04 7.83 13.32
N ASP A 43 -25.61 6.84 14.08
CA ASP A 43 -26.42 6.13 15.06
C ASP A 43 -25.64 5.91 16.36
N PRO A 44 -26.26 6.12 17.57
CA PRO A 44 -25.61 5.84 18.84
C PRO A 44 -25.13 4.39 19.01
N SER A 45 -25.75 3.43 18.34
CA SER A 45 -25.32 2.03 18.36
C SER A 45 -23.93 1.83 17.77
N GLN A 46 -23.54 2.67 16.79
CA GLN A 46 -22.20 2.68 16.21
C GLN A 46 -21.14 3.14 17.23
N ILE A 47 -21.46 4.12 18.09
CA ILE A 47 -20.58 4.55 19.18
C ILE A 47 -20.41 3.40 20.17
N LYS A 48 -21.49 2.75 20.57
CA LYS A 48 -21.45 1.59 21.48
C LYS A 48 -20.62 0.45 20.92
N ARG A 49 -20.73 0.16 19.62
CA ARG A 49 -19.91 -0.85 18.95
C ARG A 49 -18.43 -0.46 18.92
N LEU A 50 -18.10 0.81 18.64
CA LEU A 50 -16.73 1.32 18.70
C LEU A 50 -16.17 1.19 20.12
N SER A 51 -16.95 1.57 21.15
CA SER A 51 -16.51 1.48 22.55
C SER A 51 -16.27 0.04 23.04
N ASN A 52 -16.92 -0.95 22.43
CA ASN A 52 -16.69 -2.36 22.77
C ASN A 52 -15.44 -2.93 22.09
N GLN A 53 -14.91 -2.27 21.05
CA GLN A 53 -13.87 -2.84 20.19
C GLN A 53 -12.61 -1.98 20.12
N CYS A 54 -12.69 -0.70 20.49
CA CYS A 54 -11.60 0.27 20.37
C CYS A 54 -11.47 1.12 21.63
N ASP A 55 -10.26 1.59 21.91
CA ASP A 55 -9.99 2.56 22.97
C ASP A 55 -10.05 3.99 22.42
N PHE A 56 -9.56 4.19 21.20
CA PHE A 56 -9.62 5.45 20.47
C PHE A 56 -9.83 5.23 18.98
N VAL A 57 -10.25 6.29 18.29
CA VAL A 57 -10.39 6.31 16.83
C VAL A 57 -9.80 7.61 16.29
N VAL A 58 -9.42 7.61 15.02
CA VAL A 58 -9.02 8.82 14.31
C VAL A 58 -10.22 9.36 13.54
N ILE A 59 -10.56 10.61 13.78
CA ILE A 59 -11.63 11.33 13.07
C ILE A 59 -11.04 12.38 12.14
N ARG A 60 -11.77 12.64 11.04
CA ARG A 60 -11.48 13.77 10.15
C ARG A 60 -12.31 14.98 10.58
N ALA A 61 -11.60 16.03 11.06
CA ALA A 61 -12.22 17.29 11.47
C ALA A 61 -11.88 18.41 10.49
N ARG A 62 -12.82 19.36 10.28
CA ARG A 62 -12.51 20.59 9.56
C ARG A 62 -11.58 21.46 10.42
N ALA A 63 -10.52 21.99 9.82
CA ALA A 63 -9.66 22.95 10.49
C ALA A 63 -10.46 24.22 10.78
N VAL A 64 -10.82 24.42 12.05
CA VAL A 64 -11.35 25.70 12.51
C VAL A 64 -10.17 26.59 12.81
N LYS A 65 -10.04 27.72 12.10
CA LYS A 65 -9.02 28.74 12.42
C LYS A 65 -9.36 29.33 13.78
N HIS A 66 -8.71 28.86 14.84
CA HIS A 66 -8.79 29.50 16.14
C HIS A 66 -7.91 30.75 16.16
N ALA A 67 -8.49 31.84 16.64
CA ALA A 67 -7.84 33.10 16.96
C ALA A 67 -6.74 32.88 18.02
N LYS A 68 -5.67 33.65 17.87
CA LYS A 68 -4.46 33.66 18.69
C LYS A 68 -4.78 33.65 20.20
N THR A 69 -4.33 32.62 20.90
CA THR A 69 -4.15 32.68 22.34
C THR A 69 -2.68 32.92 22.67
N HIS A 70 -2.47 33.89 23.58
CA HIS A 70 -1.18 34.39 24.02
C HIS A 70 -0.26 33.28 24.54
N GLU A 71 0.90 33.08 23.92
CA GLU A 71 2.01 32.36 24.53
C GLU A 71 2.70 33.23 25.59
N ARG A 72 2.60 32.81 26.82
CA ARG A 72 3.47 33.29 27.89
C ARG A 72 4.85 32.70 27.72
N ARG A 73 5.80 33.55 27.33
CA ARG A 73 7.24 33.29 27.30
C ARG A 73 7.75 32.93 28.70
N VAL A 74 8.12 31.69 28.93
CA VAL A 74 8.95 31.30 30.06
C VAL A 74 10.40 31.27 29.60
N LYS A 75 11.17 32.27 30.02
CA LYS A 75 12.64 32.26 29.93
C LYS A 75 13.15 31.22 30.92
N LYS A 76 13.92 30.21 30.42
CA LYS A 76 14.91 29.51 31.25
C LYS A 76 16.27 29.62 30.57
N GLN A 77 17.16 30.36 31.24
CA GLN A 77 18.58 30.33 31.02
C GLN A 77 19.16 29.00 31.48
N GLY A 78 20.11 28.46 30.77
CA GLY A 78 20.89 27.31 31.17
C GLY A 78 22.14 27.20 30.32
N LEU A 79 23.25 27.80 30.82
CA LEU A 79 24.63 27.56 30.44
C LEU A 79 24.89 26.05 30.45
N PHE A 80 25.28 25.45 29.35
CA PHE A 80 26.21 24.32 29.22
C PHE A 80 26.14 23.78 27.77
N ALA A 81 26.76 24.47 26.85
CA ALA A 81 27.02 23.95 25.50
C ALA A 81 28.32 24.54 24.92
N ARG A 82 29.40 24.29 25.64
CA ARG A 82 30.76 24.50 25.12
C ARG A 82 31.63 23.43 25.70
N LEU A 83 31.78 22.33 24.98
CA LEU A 83 32.92 21.43 24.94
C LEU A 83 32.47 20.11 24.30
N LEU A 84 32.82 19.96 23.04
CA LEU A 84 33.24 18.71 22.38
C LEU A 84 33.14 18.86 20.85
N LYS A 85 34.00 19.75 20.32
CA LYS A 85 34.41 19.59 18.94
C LYS A 85 35.44 18.48 18.88
N LYS A 86 35.09 17.35 18.30
CA LYS A 86 36.07 16.42 17.73
C LYS A 86 35.66 16.05 16.32
N ASN A 87 36.51 16.51 15.39
CA ASN A 87 36.49 16.28 13.96
C ASN A 87 36.36 14.78 13.62
N LYS A 88 35.34 14.41 12.86
CA LYS A 88 35.44 13.32 11.87
C LYS A 88 34.91 13.84 10.56
N ARG A 89 35.81 14.00 9.57
CA ARG A 89 35.47 14.28 8.17
C ARG A 89 34.64 13.11 7.66
N PRO A 90 33.49 13.35 7.00
CA PRO A 90 32.79 12.26 6.33
C PRO A 90 33.59 11.89 5.07
N THR A 91 33.90 10.63 4.93
CA THR A 91 34.45 10.02 3.73
C THR A 91 33.46 10.24 2.59
N ARG A 92 33.92 10.94 1.56
CA ARG A 92 33.19 11.27 0.34
C ARG A 92 32.90 9.97 -0.42
N VAL A 93 31.71 9.39 -0.21
CA VAL A 93 31.19 8.32 -1.07
C VAL A 93 30.92 8.95 -2.43
N LYS A 94 31.58 8.43 -3.48
CA LYS A 94 31.33 8.84 -4.86
C LYS A 94 29.85 8.59 -5.17
N SER A 95 29.08 9.66 -5.32
CA SER A 95 27.71 9.60 -5.83
C SER A 95 27.75 9.01 -7.24
N VAL A 96 27.21 7.82 -7.38
CA VAL A 96 26.88 7.25 -8.68
C VAL A 96 25.76 8.13 -9.24
N ARG A 97 26.08 8.87 -10.31
CA ARG A 97 25.08 9.61 -11.09
C ARG A 97 24.16 8.61 -11.76
N ILE A 98 23.00 8.39 -11.18
CA ILE A 98 21.89 7.71 -11.83
C ILE A 98 20.78 8.76 -11.99
N TYR A 99 20.36 8.96 -13.24
CA TYR A 99 19.28 9.84 -13.70
C TYR A 99 19.55 11.36 -13.77
N ASN A 100 20.27 11.77 -14.82
CA ASN A 100 20.05 13.08 -15.45
C ASN A 100 19.43 12.86 -16.84
N HIS A 101 18.15 12.58 -16.89
CA HIS A 101 17.25 12.86 -18.03
C HIS A 101 15.83 13.10 -17.49
N ILE A 102 15.69 14.09 -16.62
CA ILE A 102 14.41 14.80 -16.55
C ILE A 102 14.50 15.81 -17.68
N SER A 103 13.92 15.49 -18.83
CA SER A 103 13.64 16.49 -19.85
C SER A 103 12.69 17.51 -19.22
N ASN A 104 13.06 18.77 -19.22
CA ASN A 104 12.18 19.88 -18.78
C ASN A 104 10.99 20.13 -19.74
N GLU A 105 10.76 19.27 -20.70
CA GLU A 105 9.57 19.29 -21.52
C GLU A 105 8.42 18.64 -20.74
N PRO A 106 7.26 19.30 -20.64
CA PRO A 106 6.08 18.64 -20.08
C PRO A 106 5.83 17.36 -20.90
N PRO A 107 5.52 16.23 -20.24
CA PRO A 107 5.27 15.00 -20.96
C PRO A 107 4.19 15.28 -22.01
N LYS A 108 4.47 14.92 -23.27
CA LYS A 108 3.47 15.01 -24.35
C LYS A 108 2.23 14.27 -23.84
N PRO A 109 1.03 14.82 -24.01
CA PRO A 109 -0.18 14.16 -23.57
C PRO A 109 -0.22 12.77 -24.23
N GLU A 110 0.06 11.73 -23.45
CA GLU A 110 -0.06 10.36 -23.89
C GLU A 110 -1.51 10.15 -24.32
N LYS A 111 -1.70 9.51 -25.47
CA LYS A 111 -2.99 9.28 -26.07
C LYS A 111 -3.74 8.28 -25.17
N ARG A 112 -4.55 8.80 -24.25
CA ARG A 112 -5.34 7.96 -23.35
C ARG A 112 -6.27 7.07 -24.14
N ILE A 113 -6.24 5.77 -23.85
CA ILE A 113 -7.16 4.80 -24.43
C ILE A 113 -8.45 4.83 -23.61
N ILE A 114 -9.58 5.03 -24.27
CA ILE A 114 -10.90 4.95 -23.62
C ILE A 114 -11.40 3.52 -23.80
N TYR A 115 -11.38 2.75 -22.72
CA TYR A 115 -11.91 1.40 -22.69
C TYR A 115 -13.41 1.41 -22.42
N SER A 116 -14.18 0.70 -23.24
CA SER A 116 -15.56 0.32 -22.94
C SER A 116 -15.64 -1.15 -22.58
N ASP A 117 -16.60 -1.52 -21.73
CA ASP A 117 -16.83 -2.93 -21.44
C ASP A 117 -17.35 -3.65 -22.68
N GLN A 118 -16.70 -4.75 -23.04
CA GLN A 118 -17.03 -5.58 -24.22
C GLN A 118 -18.18 -6.54 -23.92
N VAL A 119 -18.30 -6.94 -22.64
CA VAL A 119 -19.35 -7.84 -22.14
C VAL A 119 -19.91 -7.34 -20.83
N GLY A 120 -21.19 -7.62 -20.56
CA GLY A 120 -21.80 -7.27 -19.29
C GLY A 120 -21.25 -8.08 -18.12
N THR A 121 -21.19 -7.48 -16.92
CA THR A 121 -20.63 -8.09 -15.69
C THR A 121 -21.21 -9.48 -15.40
N GLY A 122 -22.52 -9.68 -15.59
CA GLY A 122 -23.15 -10.99 -15.35
C GLY A 122 -22.66 -12.11 -16.26
N LYS A 123 -22.23 -11.79 -17.49
CA LYS A 123 -21.66 -12.76 -18.44
C LYS A 123 -20.18 -13.01 -18.15
N GLU A 124 -19.43 -11.97 -17.72
CA GLU A 124 -18.02 -12.09 -17.41
C GLU A 124 -17.77 -12.74 -16.04
N LEU A 125 -18.66 -12.58 -15.08
CA LEU A 125 -18.45 -13.03 -13.70
C LEU A 125 -18.10 -14.53 -13.55
N PRO A 126 -18.73 -15.48 -14.26
CA PRO A 126 -18.32 -16.89 -14.22
C PRO A 126 -16.89 -17.11 -14.72
N VAL A 127 -16.49 -16.43 -15.81
CA VAL A 127 -15.13 -16.51 -16.39
C VAL A 127 -14.13 -15.88 -15.42
N ALA A 128 -14.45 -14.70 -14.90
CA ALA A 128 -13.64 -14.00 -13.92
C ALA A 128 -13.39 -14.83 -12.65
N LYS A 129 -14.41 -15.60 -12.20
CA LYS A 129 -14.26 -16.50 -11.05
C LYS A 129 -13.25 -17.60 -11.32
N ILE A 130 -13.29 -18.26 -12.47
CA ILE A 130 -12.31 -19.27 -12.87
C ILE A 130 -10.92 -18.65 -12.95
N THR A 131 -10.79 -17.50 -13.61
CA THR A 131 -9.53 -16.75 -13.71
C THR A 131 -8.97 -16.40 -12.31
N TYR A 132 -9.82 -15.94 -11.40
CA TYR A 132 -9.43 -15.62 -10.03
C TYR A 132 -8.93 -16.84 -9.25
N ASP A 133 -9.68 -17.96 -9.31
CA ASP A 133 -9.36 -19.18 -8.59
C ASP A 133 -8.05 -19.80 -9.12
N ASP A 134 -7.81 -19.77 -10.42
CA ASP A 134 -6.57 -20.30 -11.04
C ASP A 134 -5.37 -19.38 -10.76
N ALA A 135 -5.56 -18.06 -10.83
CA ALA A 135 -4.53 -17.10 -10.44
C ALA A 135 -4.17 -17.25 -8.95
N LYS A 136 -5.14 -17.46 -8.07
CA LYS A 136 -4.91 -17.72 -6.65
C LYS A 136 -4.04 -18.95 -6.42
N LYS A 137 -4.28 -20.05 -7.14
CA LYS A 137 -3.44 -21.28 -7.09
C LYS A 137 -2.02 -20.98 -7.54
N SER A 138 -1.85 -20.29 -8.68
CA SER A 138 -0.53 -19.95 -9.25
C SER A 138 0.28 -19.07 -8.28
N VAL A 139 -0.35 -18.06 -7.69
CA VAL A 139 0.30 -17.16 -6.72
C VAL A 139 0.69 -17.91 -5.43
N ASN A 140 -0.18 -18.77 -4.91
CA ASN A 140 0.14 -19.60 -3.75
C ASN A 140 1.36 -20.51 -4.03
N THR A 141 1.38 -21.17 -5.20
CA THR A 141 2.51 -22.03 -5.62
C THR A 141 3.80 -21.23 -5.76
N LEU A 142 3.75 -20.03 -6.35
CA LEU A 142 4.90 -19.13 -6.44
C LEU A 142 5.44 -18.78 -5.05
N MET A 143 4.58 -18.30 -4.15
CA MET A 143 4.98 -17.87 -2.81
C MET A 143 5.57 -19.04 -2.00
N GLU A 144 5.01 -20.24 -2.13
CA GLU A 144 5.51 -21.42 -1.45
C GLU A 144 6.87 -21.89 -2.02
N ASN A 145 7.05 -21.89 -3.33
CA ASN A 145 8.33 -22.22 -3.96
C ASN A 145 9.43 -21.25 -3.51
N ILE A 146 9.12 -19.95 -3.46
CA ILE A 146 10.04 -18.94 -2.97
C ILE A 146 10.42 -19.21 -1.51
N ARG A 147 9.44 -19.47 -0.65
CA ARG A 147 9.64 -19.74 0.78
C ARG A 147 10.51 -20.97 1.01
N LEU A 148 10.35 -21.99 0.18
CA LEU A 148 11.13 -23.23 0.25
C LEU A 148 12.50 -23.12 -0.43
N GLY A 149 12.88 -21.96 -0.97
CA GLY A 149 14.12 -21.75 -1.71
C GLY A 149 14.19 -22.55 -3.03
N ARG A 150 13.04 -22.97 -3.56
CA ARG A 150 12.93 -23.67 -4.84
C ARG A 150 12.99 -22.66 -5.98
N SER A 151 13.29 -23.16 -7.20
CA SER A 151 13.22 -22.33 -8.40
C SER A 151 11.79 -21.77 -8.55
N ALA A 152 11.65 -20.47 -8.46
CA ALA A 152 10.39 -19.78 -8.65
C ALA A 152 10.19 -19.49 -10.13
N ASN A 153 9.23 -20.17 -10.77
CA ASN A 153 8.87 -19.86 -12.14
C ASN A 153 7.92 -18.66 -12.18
N VAL A 154 8.48 -17.46 -12.38
CA VAL A 154 7.69 -16.22 -12.51
C VAL A 154 6.83 -16.24 -13.77
N GLN A 155 7.18 -17.06 -14.77
CA GLN A 155 6.43 -17.16 -16.03
C GLN A 155 4.99 -17.65 -15.81
N ASP A 156 4.78 -18.62 -14.90
CA ASP A 156 3.42 -19.11 -14.59
C ASP A 156 2.55 -18.01 -13.98
N SER A 157 3.15 -17.14 -13.17
CA SER A 157 2.46 -15.99 -12.59
C SER A 157 2.19 -14.89 -13.63
N SER A 158 3.09 -14.73 -14.63
CA SER A 158 2.87 -13.82 -15.75
C SER A 158 1.64 -14.24 -16.57
N THR A 159 1.50 -15.53 -16.88
CA THR A 159 0.33 -16.07 -17.59
C THR A 159 -0.97 -15.83 -16.79
N ALA A 160 -0.93 -16.01 -15.47
CA ALA A 160 -2.09 -15.70 -14.63
C ALA A 160 -2.46 -14.22 -14.67
N VAL A 161 -1.45 -13.32 -14.67
CA VAL A 161 -1.67 -11.88 -14.83
C VAL A 161 -2.24 -11.54 -16.20
N ASP A 162 -1.80 -12.21 -17.26
CA ASP A 162 -2.34 -12.03 -18.62
C ASP A 162 -3.85 -12.30 -18.64
N HIS A 163 -4.29 -13.42 -18.06
CA HIS A 163 -5.72 -13.75 -17.98
C HIS A 163 -6.51 -12.75 -17.12
N ILE A 164 -5.91 -12.23 -16.03
CA ILE A 164 -6.51 -11.17 -15.21
C ILE A 164 -6.71 -9.91 -16.04
N VAL A 165 -5.68 -9.47 -16.76
CA VAL A 165 -5.75 -8.24 -17.56
C VAL A 165 -6.75 -8.39 -18.69
N ASP A 166 -6.79 -9.53 -19.37
CA ASP A 166 -7.77 -9.82 -20.41
C ASP A 166 -9.22 -9.73 -19.87
N SER A 167 -9.47 -10.28 -18.68
CA SER A 167 -10.77 -10.17 -18.01
C SER A 167 -11.09 -8.73 -17.64
N VAL A 168 -10.12 -7.99 -17.06
CA VAL A 168 -10.27 -6.57 -16.72
C VAL A 168 -10.57 -5.74 -17.97
N ILE A 169 -9.94 -6.02 -19.12
CA ILE A 169 -10.20 -5.31 -20.39
C ILE A 169 -11.58 -5.62 -20.91
N ARG A 170 -12.05 -6.87 -20.84
CA ARG A 170 -13.41 -7.24 -21.25
C ARG A 170 -14.47 -6.63 -20.36
N ASN A 171 -14.25 -6.61 -19.01
CA ASN A 171 -15.18 -6.01 -18.06
C ASN A 171 -14.44 -5.57 -16.79
N GLN A 172 -14.49 -4.28 -16.46
CA GLN A 172 -13.76 -3.70 -15.33
C GLN A 172 -14.26 -4.13 -13.95
N ASP A 173 -15.50 -4.60 -13.85
CA ASP A 173 -16.18 -4.83 -12.57
C ASP A 173 -16.16 -6.28 -12.11
N ALA A 174 -16.11 -7.26 -13.02
CA ALA A 174 -16.29 -8.66 -12.69
C ALA A 174 -15.23 -9.16 -11.69
N LEU A 175 -13.92 -9.00 -11.99
CA LEU A 175 -12.84 -9.35 -11.06
C LEU A 175 -12.84 -8.47 -9.81
N ARG A 176 -13.15 -7.19 -9.93
CA ARG A 176 -13.25 -6.28 -8.79
C ARG A 176 -14.32 -6.68 -7.79
N TRP A 177 -15.43 -7.28 -8.23
CA TRP A 177 -16.42 -7.85 -7.32
C TRP A 177 -15.84 -9.00 -6.50
N LEU A 178 -15.02 -9.86 -7.09
CA LEU A 178 -14.42 -11.00 -6.40
C LEU A 178 -13.42 -10.57 -5.31
N THR A 179 -12.69 -9.46 -5.50
CA THR A 179 -11.78 -8.93 -4.48
C THR A 179 -12.49 -8.46 -3.20
N LYS A 180 -13.83 -8.27 -3.24
CA LYS A 180 -14.63 -7.88 -2.07
C LYS A 180 -15.10 -9.07 -1.25
N ILE A 181 -15.03 -10.27 -1.79
CA ILE A 181 -15.42 -11.49 -1.10
C ILE A 181 -14.24 -11.89 -0.21
N LYS A 182 -14.42 -11.79 1.12
CA LYS A 182 -13.38 -12.15 2.09
C LYS A 182 -13.27 -13.67 2.21
N HIS A 183 -12.06 -14.20 2.08
CA HIS A 183 -11.70 -15.56 2.46
C HIS A 183 -10.76 -15.51 3.66
N GLN A 184 -10.97 -16.37 4.67
CA GLN A 184 -10.27 -16.32 5.96
C GLN A 184 -8.82 -16.87 5.94
N ASP A 185 -8.39 -17.61 4.90
CA ASP A 185 -7.29 -18.55 5.07
C ASP A 185 -6.01 -18.31 4.26
N ALA A 186 -5.81 -17.19 3.57
CA ALA A 186 -4.57 -16.98 2.80
C ALA A 186 -4.24 -15.49 2.59
N TYR A 187 -3.97 -14.79 3.70
CA TYR A 187 -3.86 -13.33 3.70
C TYR A 187 -2.84 -12.76 2.68
N THR A 188 -1.63 -13.35 2.58
CA THR A 188 -0.56 -12.74 1.75
C THR A 188 -0.79 -12.94 0.25
N ALA A 189 -1.11 -14.14 -0.20
CA ALA A 189 -1.29 -14.42 -1.63
C ALA A 189 -2.58 -13.81 -2.18
N GLU A 190 -3.67 -13.86 -1.41
CA GLU A 190 -4.94 -13.23 -1.77
C GLU A 190 -4.82 -11.71 -1.79
N HIS A 191 -4.09 -11.12 -0.83
CA HIS A 191 -3.78 -9.70 -0.84
C HIS A 191 -3.04 -9.30 -2.13
N SER A 192 -1.96 -9.99 -2.47
CA SER A 192 -1.17 -9.72 -3.68
C SER A 192 -2.00 -9.84 -4.96
N LEU A 193 -2.87 -10.86 -5.03
CA LEU A 193 -3.80 -11.03 -6.15
C LEU A 193 -4.81 -9.89 -6.23
N ASN A 194 -5.36 -9.46 -5.11
CA ASN A 194 -6.31 -8.35 -5.06
C ASN A 194 -5.65 -7.03 -5.47
N VAL A 195 -4.40 -6.78 -5.03
CA VAL A 195 -3.63 -5.61 -5.47
C VAL A 195 -3.36 -5.66 -6.97
N CYS A 196 -3.00 -6.81 -7.53
CA CYS A 196 -2.84 -7.02 -8.97
C CYS A 196 -4.11 -6.61 -9.76
N ILE A 197 -5.28 -7.14 -9.37
CA ILE A 197 -6.57 -6.86 -10.02
C ILE A 197 -6.93 -5.37 -9.92
N LEU A 198 -6.77 -4.77 -8.74
CA LEU A 198 -7.07 -3.36 -8.53
C LEU A 198 -6.12 -2.46 -9.31
N SER A 199 -4.84 -2.80 -9.40
CA SER A 199 -3.85 -2.07 -10.17
C SER A 199 -4.14 -2.14 -11.68
N ALA A 200 -4.49 -3.32 -12.20
CA ALA A 200 -4.92 -3.48 -13.59
C ALA A 200 -6.17 -2.65 -13.90
N THR A 201 -7.17 -2.72 -13.02
CA THR A 201 -8.43 -1.96 -13.19
C THR A 201 -8.18 -0.45 -13.18
N PHE A 202 -7.29 0.01 -12.27
CA PHE A 202 -6.94 1.43 -12.19
C PHE A 202 -6.13 1.90 -13.40
N ALA A 203 -5.18 1.10 -13.87
CA ALA A 203 -4.42 1.41 -15.09
C ALA A 203 -5.31 1.48 -16.32
N ARG A 204 -6.26 0.53 -16.47
CA ARG A 204 -7.31 0.60 -17.51
C ARG A 204 -8.14 1.90 -17.42
N PHE A 205 -8.55 2.27 -16.21
CA PHE A 205 -9.30 3.52 -15.99
C PHE A 205 -8.49 4.77 -16.38
N LEU A 206 -7.17 4.76 -16.11
CA LEU A 206 -6.27 5.83 -16.52
C LEU A 206 -6.03 5.87 -18.04
N GLY A 207 -6.38 4.82 -18.76
CA GLY A 207 -6.25 4.74 -20.22
C GLY A 207 -4.85 4.33 -20.70
N HIS A 208 -4.11 3.58 -19.88
CA HIS A 208 -2.85 2.94 -20.28
C HIS A 208 -3.11 1.87 -21.35
N ASP A 209 -2.12 1.57 -22.18
CA ASP A 209 -2.20 0.45 -23.11
C ASP A 209 -2.12 -0.91 -22.40
N GLU A 210 -2.45 -1.99 -23.09
CA GLU A 210 -2.50 -3.32 -22.50
C GLU A 210 -1.15 -3.78 -21.95
N SER A 211 -0.04 -3.38 -22.59
CA SER A 211 1.30 -3.77 -22.17
C SER A 211 1.66 -3.09 -20.85
N GLU A 212 1.28 -1.82 -20.69
CA GLU A 212 1.47 -1.08 -19.45
C GLU A 212 0.54 -1.60 -18.34
N ILE A 213 -0.73 -1.92 -18.67
CA ILE A 213 -1.65 -2.53 -17.70
C ILE A 213 -1.07 -3.85 -17.18
N ARG A 214 -0.49 -4.71 -18.05
CA ARG A 214 0.17 -5.96 -17.64
C ARG A 214 1.37 -5.70 -16.72
N ARG A 215 2.22 -4.73 -17.05
CA ARG A 215 3.38 -4.36 -16.22
C ARG A 215 2.98 -3.81 -14.85
N ILE A 216 1.95 -2.98 -14.79
CA ILE A 216 1.42 -2.44 -13.54
C ILE A 216 0.77 -3.56 -12.70
N ALA A 217 0.02 -4.47 -13.33
CA ALA A 217 -0.61 -5.61 -12.69
C ALA A 217 0.41 -6.58 -12.06
N ILE A 218 1.46 -6.97 -12.82
CA ILE A 218 2.52 -7.85 -12.31
C ILE A 218 3.32 -7.18 -11.18
N SER A 219 3.55 -5.87 -11.26
CA SER A 219 4.19 -5.12 -10.19
C SER A 219 3.34 -5.15 -8.92
N GLY A 220 2.03 -4.99 -9.03
CA GLY A 220 1.08 -5.14 -7.93
C GLY A 220 1.05 -6.56 -7.36
N LEU A 221 1.19 -7.60 -8.19
CA LEU A 221 1.26 -8.99 -7.72
C LEU A 221 2.51 -9.25 -6.89
N LEU A 222 3.65 -8.70 -7.32
CA LEU A 222 4.97 -9.01 -6.77
C LEU A 222 5.42 -8.04 -5.66
N HIS A 223 4.66 -6.99 -5.35
CA HIS A 223 5.09 -5.94 -4.41
C HIS A 223 5.50 -6.49 -3.05
N ASP A 224 4.79 -7.48 -2.56
CA ASP A 224 4.93 -8.09 -1.23
C ASP A 224 5.68 -9.44 -1.24
N VAL A 225 6.29 -9.84 -2.36
CA VAL A 225 6.95 -11.14 -2.54
C VAL A 225 8.05 -11.40 -1.47
N GLY A 226 8.68 -10.35 -0.97
CA GLY A 226 9.70 -10.44 0.07
C GLY A 226 9.17 -10.87 1.44
N LYS A 227 7.87 -10.83 1.69
CA LYS A 227 7.25 -11.37 2.91
C LYS A 227 7.49 -12.87 3.08
N SER A 228 7.77 -13.58 1.98
CA SER A 228 8.17 -14.99 2.03
C SER A 228 9.46 -15.26 2.79
N ARG A 229 10.31 -14.24 3.00
CA ARG A 229 11.56 -14.31 3.78
C ARG A 229 11.43 -13.78 5.21
N VAL A 230 10.29 -13.21 5.56
CA VAL A 230 10.02 -12.78 6.94
C VAL A 230 9.71 -14.01 7.80
N PRO A 231 10.26 -14.11 9.03
CA PRO A 231 9.93 -15.20 9.95
C PRO A 231 8.42 -15.34 10.14
N VAL A 232 7.94 -16.59 10.08
CA VAL A 232 6.49 -16.90 10.12
C VAL A 232 5.84 -16.45 11.44
N GLU A 233 6.61 -16.46 12.53
CA GLU A 233 6.18 -16.04 13.85
C GLU A 233 5.87 -14.54 13.89
N ILE A 234 6.62 -13.74 13.12
CA ILE A 234 6.40 -12.29 12.97
C ILE A 234 5.28 -12.03 11.98
N LEU A 235 5.29 -12.75 10.83
CA LEU A 235 4.30 -12.57 9.77
C LEU A 235 2.87 -12.87 10.25
N ASN A 236 2.71 -13.92 11.06
CA ASN A 236 1.41 -14.40 11.56
C ASN A 236 1.13 -14.00 13.01
N LYS A 237 1.91 -13.07 13.58
CA LYS A 237 1.74 -12.65 14.97
C LYS A 237 0.37 -12.03 15.19
N ASN A 238 -0.39 -12.58 16.11
CA ASN A 238 -1.61 -11.96 16.58
C ASN A 238 -1.28 -10.79 17.51
N GLY A 239 -1.67 -9.58 17.13
CA GLY A 239 -1.44 -8.37 17.92
C GLY A 239 -0.36 -7.45 17.34
N ARG A 240 0.11 -6.49 18.15
CA ARG A 240 1.09 -5.49 17.72
C ARG A 240 2.49 -6.09 17.66
N LEU A 241 3.22 -5.76 16.61
CA LEU A 241 4.65 -6.05 16.53
C LEU A 241 5.42 -5.15 17.51
N THR A 242 6.44 -5.70 18.15
CA THR A 242 7.45 -4.89 18.85
C THR A 242 8.22 -4.03 17.85
N ILE A 243 9.03 -3.08 18.33
CA ILE A 243 9.87 -2.25 17.46
C ILE A 243 10.84 -3.11 16.65
N ASP A 244 11.45 -4.11 17.26
CA ASP A 244 12.40 -5.00 16.59
C ASP A 244 11.70 -5.89 15.55
N GLU A 245 10.56 -6.47 15.88
CA GLU A 245 9.75 -7.25 14.94
C GLU A 245 9.25 -6.38 13.77
N LEU A 246 8.87 -5.13 14.04
CA LEU A 246 8.48 -4.19 12.99
C LEU A 246 9.67 -3.86 12.06
N ASN A 247 10.86 -3.73 12.59
CA ASN A 247 12.06 -3.52 11.78
C ASN A 247 12.33 -4.73 10.88
N ILE A 248 12.22 -5.96 11.42
CA ILE A 248 12.33 -7.19 10.62
C ILE A 248 11.22 -7.23 9.55
N MET A 249 9.99 -6.90 9.90
CA MET A 249 8.88 -6.85 8.94
C MET A 249 9.17 -5.86 7.82
N LYS A 250 9.74 -4.69 8.09
CA LYS A 250 10.07 -3.68 7.06
C LYS A 250 11.10 -4.17 6.04
N GLU A 251 11.94 -5.12 6.40
CA GLU A 251 12.93 -5.68 5.49
C GLU A 251 12.33 -6.43 4.30
N HIS A 252 11.01 -6.78 4.33
CA HIS A 252 10.36 -7.45 3.19
C HIS A 252 10.51 -6.65 1.90
N THR A 253 10.60 -5.33 1.95
CA THR A 253 10.81 -4.48 0.76
C THR A 253 12.18 -4.71 0.13
N THR A 254 13.23 -4.80 0.94
CA THR A 254 14.59 -5.12 0.49
C THR A 254 14.69 -6.58 0.06
N PHE A 255 14.12 -7.51 0.81
CA PHE A 255 14.05 -8.92 0.43
C PHE A 255 13.33 -9.14 -0.89
N GLY A 256 12.22 -8.40 -1.14
CA GLY A 256 11.46 -8.45 -2.39
C GLY A 256 12.32 -8.04 -3.58
N LYS A 257 12.98 -6.88 -3.48
CA LYS A 257 13.92 -6.42 -4.50
C LYS A 257 15.02 -7.45 -4.78
N ASP A 258 15.72 -7.91 -3.74
CA ASP A 258 16.85 -8.81 -3.88
C ASP A 258 16.42 -10.18 -4.43
N LEU A 259 15.23 -10.65 -4.06
CA LEU A 259 14.64 -11.86 -4.60
C LEU A 259 14.36 -11.73 -6.09
N LEU A 260 13.64 -10.67 -6.51
CA LEU A 260 13.31 -10.46 -7.92
C LEU A 260 14.56 -10.33 -8.79
N LEU A 261 15.58 -9.65 -8.32
CA LEU A 261 16.87 -9.58 -9.01
C LEU A 261 17.56 -10.96 -9.10
N SER A 262 17.51 -11.76 -8.03
CA SER A 262 18.16 -13.08 -7.98
C SER A 262 17.54 -14.11 -8.92
N ILE A 263 16.23 -14.03 -9.18
CA ILE A 263 15.51 -14.90 -10.13
C ILE A 263 15.52 -14.35 -11.55
N GLY A 264 16.28 -13.28 -11.81
CA GLY A 264 16.44 -12.71 -13.13
C GLY A 264 15.20 -11.97 -13.67
N HIS A 265 14.32 -11.49 -12.76
CA HIS A 265 13.18 -10.69 -13.18
C HIS A 265 13.65 -9.39 -13.83
N SER A 266 13.35 -9.22 -15.12
CA SER A 266 13.91 -8.14 -15.93
C SER A 266 13.14 -6.82 -15.84
N ASP A 267 11.88 -6.84 -15.37
CA ASP A 267 11.09 -5.63 -15.26
C ASP A 267 11.51 -4.79 -14.03
N ARG A 268 12.20 -3.70 -14.33
CA ARG A 268 12.70 -2.77 -13.32
C ARG A 268 11.58 -2.12 -12.50
N ILE A 269 10.39 -1.93 -13.09
CA ILE A 269 9.25 -1.34 -12.39
C ILE A 269 8.79 -2.26 -11.28
N ALA A 270 8.64 -3.57 -11.56
CA ALA A 270 8.25 -4.53 -10.52
C ALA A 270 9.28 -4.59 -9.37
N VAL A 271 10.58 -4.55 -9.70
CA VAL A 271 11.66 -4.52 -8.70
C VAL A 271 11.62 -3.24 -7.86
N ASP A 272 11.38 -2.09 -8.50
CA ASP A 272 11.31 -0.80 -7.80
C ASP A 272 10.06 -0.71 -6.93
N VAL A 273 8.91 -1.14 -7.43
CA VAL A 273 7.66 -1.21 -6.64
C VAL A 273 7.82 -2.13 -5.43
N ALA A 274 8.41 -3.32 -5.58
CA ALA A 274 8.67 -4.19 -4.44
C ALA A 274 9.57 -3.55 -3.38
N HIS A 275 10.49 -2.68 -3.80
CA HIS A 275 11.41 -1.99 -2.90
C HIS A 275 10.80 -0.72 -2.26
N THR A 276 9.87 -0.02 -2.94
CA THR A 276 9.49 1.36 -2.58
C THR A 276 8.01 1.54 -2.23
N HIS A 277 7.18 0.50 -2.30
CA HIS A 277 5.73 0.62 -2.08
C HIS A 277 5.33 1.08 -0.65
N HIS A 278 6.25 1.12 0.29
CA HIS A 278 6.08 1.70 1.61
C HIS A 278 6.73 3.07 1.78
N GLU A 279 7.27 3.65 0.70
CA GLU A 279 7.72 5.03 0.74
C GLU A 279 6.54 5.99 0.90
N ARG A 280 6.80 7.15 1.46
CA ARG A 280 5.77 8.15 1.77
C ARG A 280 6.21 9.52 1.29
N LEU A 281 5.29 10.29 0.76
CA LEU A 281 5.56 11.65 0.27
C LEU A 281 6.18 12.57 1.33
N ASP A 282 5.95 12.27 2.62
CA ASP A 282 6.49 13.01 3.77
C ASP A 282 7.92 12.58 4.18
N GLY A 283 8.53 11.62 3.49
CA GLY A 283 9.86 11.09 3.80
C GLY A 283 9.92 10.14 5.01
N ASN A 284 8.78 9.85 5.65
CA ASN A 284 8.70 8.93 6.78
C ASN A 284 8.40 7.49 6.35
N GLY A 285 8.53 7.19 5.06
CA GLY A 285 8.42 5.86 4.50
C GLY A 285 9.69 5.03 4.70
N TYR A 286 9.71 3.85 4.12
CA TYR A 286 10.86 2.96 4.13
C TYR A 286 10.94 2.17 2.82
N PRO A 287 12.09 1.60 2.46
CA PRO A 287 13.36 1.51 3.20
C PRO A 287 14.28 2.72 3.02
N ARG A 288 14.00 3.63 2.07
CA ARG A 288 14.92 4.70 1.65
C ARG A 288 14.56 6.06 2.25
N GLY A 289 13.32 6.24 2.76
CA GLY A 289 12.82 7.51 3.25
C GLY A 289 12.71 8.57 2.14
N LEU A 290 12.19 8.17 0.97
CA LEU A 290 12.04 9.05 -0.19
C LEU A 290 10.99 10.13 0.07
N THR A 291 11.25 11.34 -0.39
CA THR A 291 10.29 12.44 -0.38
C THR A 291 9.53 12.53 -1.70
N ALA A 292 8.46 13.34 -1.75
CA ALA A 292 7.60 13.52 -2.93
C ALA A 292 8.35 13.84 -4.25
N SER A 293 9.52 14.45 -4.17
CA SER A 293 10.33 14.76 -5.36
C SER A 293 11.19 13.59 -5.84
N GLN A 294 11.18 12.47 -5.12
CA GLN A 294 12.04 11.31 -5.36
C GLN A 294 11.25 10.02 -5.65
N ILE A 295 9.92 10.05 -5.42
CA ILE A 295 8.97 8.95 -5.68
C ILE A 295 8.42 9.05 -7.09
#